data_b7166ae9c5c6c6bef85285eb15f28280
#
_entry.id   b7166ae9c5c6c6bef85285eb15f28280
#
_cell.length_a   1.000
_cell.length_b   1.000
_cell.length_c   1.000
_cell.angle_alpha   90.00
_cell.angle_beta   90.00
_cell.angle_gamma   90.00
#
_symmetry.space_group_name_H-M   'P 1'
#
loop_
_entity.id
_entity.type
_entity.pdbx_description
1 polymer ?
#
loop_
_entity_poly.entity_id
_entity_poly.type
_entity_poly.pdbx_seq_one_letter_code
_entity_poly.pdbx_strand_id
1 'polypeptide(L)'
;MPFRIVRLSVALFALFCIPAFAQDSAQEPTQQPAQDATQYAPPAPGNVVPQGTIALVQLTDQLDTRTVKAGNVFHARLAEALVTADGHNIESGRKIKGHVSAVIPGFRTRMILSFDEIETGRGWVPLIATVTGVPGEHGLKQIGEEGEIGRQGMTKEQIAEAIVVGAGRAAVEGKKSGGNRAAATAAGSGAAEGAVSAFESGHDLILEKGTALEIRLDRNLPVPAR
;
A
#
# COMPACT_ATOMS: atom_id res chain seq x y z
N MET A 1 4.34 54.44 -17.30
CA MET A 1 5.49 55.13 -17.91
C MET A 1 6.76 54.39 -17.50
N PRO A 2 7.79 54.21 -18.35
CA PRO A 2 7.81 53.86 -19.75
C PRO A 2 8.52 52.48 -19.99
N PHE A 3 8.11 51.69 -20.91
CA PHE A 3 8.66 51.47 -22.27
C PHE A 3 10.20 51.51 -22.44
N ARG A 4 10.80 50.40 -22.85
CA ARG A 4 11.96 50.24 -23.72
C ARG A 4 12.00 48.82 -24.22
N ILE A 5 11.57 48.44 -25.34
CA ILE A 5 11.90 48.51 -26.79
C ILE A 5 13.41 48.29 -27.07
N VAL A 6 13.60 47.23 -27.95
CA VAL A 6 14.58 47.11 -29.03
C VAL A 6 15.93 46.48 -28.67
N ARG A 7 16.31 45.34 -29.26
CA ARG A 7 16.97 45.33 -30.58
C ARG A 7 17.03 43.95 -31.24
N LEU A 8 16.50 43.94 -32.39
CA LEU A 8 16.70 43.05 -33.52
C LEU A 8 18.18 43.12 -33.96
N SER A 9 18.84 41.95 -34.15
CA SER A 9 20.07 41.87 -34.94
C SER A 9 19.99 40.65 -35.83
N VAL A 10 19.72 40.98 -37.07
CA VAL A 10 19.89 40.14 -38.26
C VAL A 10 21.40 40.09 -38.55
N ALA A 11 21.98 38.90 -38.63
CA ALA A 11 23.27 38.66 -39.26
C ALA A 11 23.14 37.50 -40.24
N LEU A 12 23.09 37.87 -41.47
CA LEU A 12 23.22 37.15 -42.71
C LEU A 12 24.68 36.76 -42.90
N PHE A 13 25.05 35.47 -43.01
CA PHE A 13 26.31 35.06 -43.64
C PHE A 13 26.18 33.67 -44.28
N ALA A 14 26.15 33.73 -45.57
CA ALA A 14 27.01 33.09 -46.58
C ALA A 14 27.03 31.57 -46.68
N LEU A 15 26.44 31.19 -47.76
CA LEU A 15 26.62 30.13 -48.70
C LEU A 15 28.08 29.58 -48.76
N PHE A 16 28.28 28.30 -48.40
CA PHE A 16 29.45 27.54 -48.83
C PHE A 16 28.97 26.19 -49.42
N CYS A 17 28.96 26.14 -50.75
CA CYS A 17 28.82 24.88 -51.48
C CYS A 17 30.12 24.10 -51.36
N ILE A 18 30.08 22.86 -50.90
CA ILE A 18 31.14 21.87 -51.10
C ILE A 18 30.49 20.58 -51.64
N PRO A 19 31.10 19.94 -52.65
CA PRO A 19 30.45 18.93 -53.44
C PRO A 19 30.48 17.54 -52.80
N ALA A 20 29.52 16.75 -53.26
CA ALA A 20 29.31 15.35 -53.06
C ALA A 20 30.57 14.48 -53.07
N PHE A 21 30.76 13.67 -52.04
CA PHE A 21 31.35 12.34 -52.19
C PHE A 21 30.30 11.33 -51.72
N ALA A 22 29.71 10.67 -52.71
CA ALA A 22 28.99 9.45 -52.52
C ALA A 22 29.95 8.38 -52.00
N GLN A 23 29.78 7.94 -50.77
CA GLN A 23 30.23 6.64 -50.34
C GLN A 23 29.00 5.88 -49.86
N ASP A 24 28.48 5.15 -50.80
CA ASP A 24 27.63 4.02 -50.62
C ASP A 24 28.41 2.96 -49.85
N SER A 25 28.15 2.93 -48.54
CA SER A 25 28.54 1.82 -47.67
C SER A 25 27.24 1.38 -47.02
N ALA A 26 26.56 0.49 -47.69
CA ALA A 26 25.55 -0.36 -47.12
C ALA A 26 26.14 -1.07 -45.90
N GLN A 27 26.05 -0.46 -44.73
CA GLN A 27 26.17 -1.17 -43.46
C GLN A 27 24.83 -1.84 -43.22
N GLU A 28 24.77 -3.12 -43.58
CA GLU A 28 23.78 -4.03 -43.03
C GLU A 28 23.72 -3.79 -41.52
N PRO A 29 22.52 -3.59 -40.93
CA PRO A 29 22.38 -3.64 -39.52
C PRO A 29 22.68 -5.08 -39.09
N THR A 30 23.88 -5.32 -38.63
CA THR A 30 24.22 -6.52 -37.85
C THR A 30 23.25 -6.51 -36.68
N GLN A 31 22.16 -7.26 -36.82
CA GLN A 31 21.31 -7.64 -35.70
C GLN A 31 22.21 -8.41 -34.76
N GLN A 32 22.79 -7.70 -33.78
CA GLN A 32 23.24 -8.33 -32.57
C GLN A 32 22.06 -9.13 -32.04
N PRO A 33 22.18 -10.46 -31.92
CA PRO A 33 21.16 -11.21 -31.23
C PRO A 33 21.00 -10.54 -29.86
N ALA A 34 19.78 -10.12 -29.57
CA ALA A 34 19.40 -9.72 -28.23
C ALA A 34 19.88 -10.84 -27.32
N GLN A 35 21.01 -10.63 -26.66
CA GLN A 35 21.39 -11.47 -25.56
C GLN A 35 20.26 -11.28 -24.55
N ASP A 36 19.40 -12.27 -24.48
CA ASP A 36 18.58 -12.52 -23.31
C ASP A 36 19.53 -12.50 -22.11
N ALA A 37 19.74 -11.30 -21.60
CA ALA A 37 20.27 -11.11 -20.27
C ALA A 37 19.16 -11.53 -19.29
N THR A 38 18.86 -12.80 -19.30
CA THR A 38 18.43 -13.47 -18.09
C THR A 38 19.58 -13.25 -17.15
N GLN A 39 19.59 -12.10 -16.46
CA GLN A 39 20.52 -11.85 -15.37
C GLN A 39 20.29 -12.99 -14.40
N TYR A 40 21.15 -13.97 -14.49
CA TYR A 40 21.23 -15.04 -13.52
C TYR A 40 21.62 -14.35 -12.22
N ALA A 41 20.61 -14.02 -11.42
CA ALA A 41 20.85 -13.53 -10.07
C ALA A 41 21.73 -14.57 -9.39
N PRO A 42 22.87 -14.21 -8.82
CA PRO A 42 23.75 -15.18 -8.16
C PRO A 42 22.90 -15.93 -7.14
N PRO A 43 23.03 -17.27 -7.08
CA PRO A 43 22.25 -18.08 -6.13
C PRO A 43 22.45 -17.49 -4.73
N ALA A 44 21.34 -17.25 -4.05
CA ALA A 44 21.37 -16.77 -2.66
C ALA A 44 22.20 -17.76 -1.83
N PRO A 45 23.02 -17.27 -0.88
CA PRO A 45 23.70 -18.15 0.06
C PRO A 45 22.70 -19.14 0.65
N GLY A 46 23.06 -20.42 0.77
CA GLY A 46 22.14 -21.49 1.10
C GLY A 46 21.34 -21.29 2.40
N ASN A 47 21.90 -20.56 3.35
CA ASN A 47 21.29 -20.25 4.65
C ASN A 47 20.49 -18.94 4.69
N VAL A 48 19.96 -18.47 3.56
CA VAL A 48 19.10 -17.27 3.50
C VAL A 48 17.75 -17.60 2.90
N VAL A 49 16.72 -16.94 3.41
CA VAL A 49 15.42 -16.86 2.72
C VAL A 49 15.53 -15.74 1.70
N PRO A 50 15.29 -16.00 0.40
CA PRO A 50 15.50 -15.01 -0.65
C PRO A 50 14.57 -13.79 -0.51
N GLN A 51 15.06 -12.64 -0.93
CA GLN A 51 14.23 -11.45 -1.21
C GLN A 51 13.08 -11.84 -2.15
N GLY A 52 11.92 -11.21 -1.96
CA GLY A 52 10.71 -11.49 -2.74
C GLY A 52 9.90 -12.67 -2.23
N THR A 53 10.41 -13.44 -1.25
CA THR A 53 9.63 -14.51 -0.61
C THR A 53 8.41 -13.90 0.07
N ILE A 54 7.25 -14.52 -0.16
CA ILE A 54 6.00 -14.19 0.51
C ILE A 54 5.89 -15.03 1.77
N ALA A 55 5.50 -14.39 2.87
CA ALA A 55 5.28 -15.04 4.16
C ALA A 55 3.93 -14.62 4.74
N LEU A 56 3.28 -15.53 5.43
CA LEU A 56 2.07 -15.25 6.19
C LEU A 56 2.43 -15.05 7.66
N VAL A 57 2.01 -13.92 8.22
CA VAL A 57 2.20 -13.58 9.63
C VAL A 57 0.85 -13.26 10.28
N GLN A 58 0.73 -13.47 11.57
CA GLN A 58 -0.48 -13.23 12.34
C GLN A 58 -0.20 -12.22 13.45
N LEU A 59 -0.97 -11.15 13.51
CA LEU A 59 -0.87 -10.15 14.57
C LEU A 59 -1.20 -10.76 15.93
N THR A 60 -0.41 -10.43 16.95
CA THR A 60 -0.70 -10.77 18.34
C THR A 60 -1.29 -9.61 19.13
N ASP A 61 -1.17 -8.41 18.60
CA ASP A 61 -1.71 -7.17 19.15
C ASP A 61 -2.80 -6.63 18.25
N GLN A 62 -3.76 -5.92 18.82
CA GLN A 62 -4.75 -5.16 18.08
C GLN A 62 -4.16 -3.80 17.70
N LEU A 63 -4.35 -3.36 16.46
CA LEU A 63 -3.91 -2.06 15.98
C LEU A 63 -5.14 -1.25 15.53
N ASP A 64 -5.44 -0.18 16.27
CA ASP A 64 -6.56 0.72 16.01
C ASP A 64 -6.02 2.12 15.70
N THR A 65 -6.27 2.62 14.49
CA THR A 65 -5.76 3.94 14.04
C THR A 65 -6.22 5.11 14.88
N ARG A 66 -7.25 4.94 15.73
CA ARG A 66 -7.66 5.95 16.70
C ARG A 66 -6.71 6.10 17.87
N THR A 67 -6.00 5.03 18.20
CA THR A 67 -5.15 4.96 19.41
C THR A 67 -3.67 4.82 19.09
N VAL A 68 -3.34 4.10 18.01
CA VAL A 68 -1.94 3.90 17.61
C VAL A 68 -1.39 5.11 16.89
N LYS A 69 -0.10 5.34 17.05
CA LYS A 69 0.67 6.43 16.43
C LYS A 69 1.92 5.86 15.77
N ALA A 70 2.53 6.64 14.88
CA ALA A 70 3.85 6.30 14.38
C ALA A 70 4.83 6.04 15.54
N GLY A 71 5.62 4.97 15.42
CA GLY A 71 6.53 4.49 16.43
C GLY A 71 5.93 3.49 17.44
N ASN A 72 4.61 3.27 17.46
CA ASN A 72 4.02 2.23 18.32
C ASN A 72 4.51 0.85 17.89
N VAL A 73 5.07 0.11 18.84
CA VAL A 73 5.54 -1.27 18.63
C VAL A 73 4.35 -2.21 18.56
N PHE A 74 4.42 -3.18 17.68
CA PHE A 74 3.49 -4.30 17.61
C PHE A 74 4.26 -5.62 17.52
N HIS A 75 3.56 -6.70 17.81
CA HIS A 75 4.08 -8.05 17.71
C HIS A 75 3.22 -8.88 16.76
N ALA A 76 3.88 -9.80 16.07
CA ALA A 76 3.24 -10.79 15.23
C ALA A 76 3.93 -12.14 15.41
N ARG A 77 3.37 -13.17 14.81
CA ARG A 77 3.96 -14.50 14.74
C ARG A 77 3.97 -14.98 13.30
N LEU A 78 5.01 -15.70 12.94
CA LEU A 78 5.08 -16.37 11.66
C LEU A 78 3.99 -17.46 11.61
N ALA A 79 3.08 -17.40 10.64
CA ALA A 79 2.00 -18.37 10.52
C ALA A 79 2.47 -19.69 9.85
N GLU A 80 3.38 -19.56 8.90
CA GLU A 80 3.94 -20.68 8.13
C GLU A 80 5.46 -20.67 8.21
N ALA A 81 6.10 -21.84 8.15
CA ALA A 81 7.55 -21.92 8.19
C ALA A 81 8.19 -21.32 6.93
N LEU A 82 9.27 -20.54 7.11
CA LEU A 82 10.08 -20.03 6.02
C LEU A 82 11.26 -20.98 5.78
N VAL A 83 11.44 -21.41 4.54
CA VAL A 83 12.47 -22.38 4.16
C VAL A 83 13.53 -21.70 3.32
N THR A 84 14.80 -21.97 3.63
CA THR A 84 15.96 -21.53 2.86
C THR A 84 16.26 -22.48 1.71
N ALA A 85 17.09 -22.06 0.76
CA ALA A 85 17.46 -22.87 -0.40
C ALA A 85 18.17 -24.19 -0.03
N ASP A 86 18.88 -24.26 1.08
CA ASP A 86 19.58 -25.45 1.60
C ASP A 86 18.75 -26.28 2.59
N GLY A 87 17.44 -25.97 2.73
CA GLY A 87 16.53 -26.74 3.55
C GLY A 87 16.51 -26.39 5.03
N HIS A 88 17.23 -25.35 5.46
CA HIS A 88 17.03 -24.80 6.80
C HIS A 88 15.69 -24.09 6.87
N ASN A 89 15.11 -24.00 8.05
CA ASN A 89 13.82 -23.33 8.21
C ASN A 89 13.77 -22.45 9.46
N ILE A 90 12.96 -21.40 9.36
CA ILE A 90 12.41 -20.66 10.50
C ILE A 90 11.03 -21.26 10.74
N GLU A 91 10.83 -21.89 11.89
CA GLU A 91 9.59 -22.57 12.23
C GLU A 91 8.41 -21.60 12.34
N SER A 92 7.21 -22.09 12.07
CA SER A 92 5.98 -21.34 12.37
C SER A 92 5.87 -21.02 13.86
N GLY A 93 5.13 -19.97 14.21
CA GLY A 93 4.98 -19.51 15.59
C GLY A 93 6.12 -18.62 16.11
N ARG A 94 7.21 -18.46 15.36
CA ARG A 94 8.31 -17.55 15.75
C ARG A 94 7.80 -16.12 15.84
N LYS A 95 8.31 -15.40 16.83
CA LYS A 95 7.90 -14.04 17.13
C LYS A 95 8.51 -13.06 16.14
N ILE A 96 7.72 -12.06 15.81
CA ILE A 96 8.11 -10.95 14.95
C ILE A 96 7.82 -9.66 15.72
N LYS A 97 8.74 -8.72 15.68
CA LYS A 97 8.56 -7.36 16.18
C LYS A 97 8.50 -6.41 15.00
N GLY A 98 7.68 -5.41 15.16
CA GLY A 98 7.58 -4.31 14.21
C GLY A 98 7.05 -3.06 14.88
N HIS A 99 6.95 -2.01 14.10
CA HIS A 99 6.35 -0.74 14.55
C HIS A 99 5.44 -0.16 13.48
N VAL A 100 4.51 0.66 13.91
CA VAL A 100 3.69 1.46 13.01
C VAL A 100 4.53 2.59 12.45
N SER A 101 4.83 2.56 11.17
CA SER A 101 5.64 3.61 10.52
C SER A 101 4.86 4.89 10.33
N ALA A 102 3.59 4.77 9.90
CA ALA A 102 2.72 5.90 9.71
C ALA A 102 1.25 5.53 9.91
N VAL A 103 0.49 6.47 10.43
CA VAL A 103 -0.97 6.50 10.36
C VAL A 103 -1.33 7.75 9.56
N ILE A 104 -1.95 7.56 8.41
CA ILE A 104 -2.30 8.64 7.48
C ILE A 104 -3.81 8.86 7.63
N PRO A 105 -4.23 9.88 8.39
CA PRO A 105 -5.63 10.21 8.55
C PRO A 105 -6.20 10.77 7.25
N GLY A 106 -7.49 10.58 7.03
CA GLY A 106 -8.15 11.12 5.86
C GLY A 106 -9.49 10.43 5.63
N PHE A 107 -10.11 10.70 4.50
CA PHE A 107 -11.34 10.03 4.07
C PHE A 107 -11.19 8.49 4.00
N ARG A 108 -9.97 8.02 3.88
CA ARG A 108 -9.57 6.62 4.02
C ARG A 108 -8.32 6.59 4.88
N THR A 109 -8.48 6.28 6.14
CA THR A 109 -7.34 6.12 7.03
C THR A 109 -6.49 4.95 6.56
N ARG A 110 -5.20 5.17 6.46
CA ARG A 110 -4.20 4.17 6.05
C ARG A 110 -3.18 3.99 7.16
N MET A 111 -2.64 2.79 7.26
CA MET A 111 -1.59 2.45 8.19
C MET A 111 -0.45 1.77 7.43
N ILE A 112 0.77 2.16 7.75
CA ILE A 112 1.98 1.51 7.25
C ILE A 112 2.64 0.80 8.42
N LEU A 113 2.92 -0.50 8.21
CA LEU A 113 3.59 -1.35 9.18
C LEU A 113 5.01 -1.64 8.71
N SER A 114 5.99 -1.46 9.58
CA SER A 114 7.37 -1.90 9.36
C SER A 114 7.70 -3.06 10.27
N PHE A 115 8.37 -4.05 9.70
CA PHE A 115 8.87 -5.21 10.43
C PHE A 115 10.35 -4.98 10.72
N ASP A 116 10.73 -5.14 11.97
CA ASP A 116 12.08 -4.85 12.44
C ASP A 116 12.91 -6.12 12.60
N GLU A 117 12.36 -7.12 13.29
CA GLU A 117 13.09 -8.32 13.65
C GLU A 117 12.19 -9.55 13.69
N ILE A 118 12.76 -10.71 13.37
CA ILE A 118 12.15 -12.03 13.55
C ILE A 118 13.02 -12.90 14.46
N GLU A 119 12.37 -13.61 15.37
CA GLU A 119 13.00 -14.61 16.19
C GLU A 119 13.34 -15.85 15.35
N THR A 120 14.60 -16.26 15.37
CA THR A 120 15.06 -17.55 14.85
C THR A 120 15.36 -18.47 16.02
N GLY A 121 15.65 -19.75 15.78
CA GLY A 121 16.07 -20.64 16.87
C GLY A 121 17.36 -20.21 17.57
N ARG A 122 18.03 -19.16 17.12
CA ARG A 122 19.34 -18.69 17.61
C ARG A 122 19.41 -17.19 17.93
N GLY A 123 18.29 -16.55 17.99
CA GLY A 123 18.19 -15.14 18.31
C GLY A 123 17.37 -14.34 17.31
N TRP A 124 17.41 -13.05 17.43
CA TRP A 124 16.69 -12.12 16.59
C TRP A 124 17.54 -11.74 15.38
N VAL A 125 16.93 -11.72 14.21
CA VAL A 125 17.55 -11.25 12.97
C VAL A 125 16.70 -10.14 12.36
N PRO A 126 17.32 -9.17 11.69
CA PRO A 126 16.60 -8.09 11.04
C PRO A 126 15.64 -8.64 9.97
N LEU A 127 14.39 -8.15 9.99
CA LEU A 127 13.35 -8.48 9.04
C LEU A 127 12.90 -7.19 8.34
N ILE A 128 13.12 -7.11 7.04
CA ILE A 128 12.64 -5.98 6.23
C ILE A 128 11.66 -6.54 5.22
N ALA A 129 10.40 -6.18 5.39
CA ALA A 129 9.30 -6.69 4.59
C ALA A 129 8.18 -5.67 4.44
N THR A 130 7.45 -5.76 3.34
CA THR A 130 6.30 -4.92 3.01
C THR A 130 5.03 -5.75 3.04
N VAL A 131 3.94 -5.22 3.59
CA VAL A 131 2.62 -5.88 3.55
C VAL A 131 2.10 -5.87 2.13
N THR A 132 1.71 -7.04 1.61
CA THR A 132 1.14 -7.23 0.27
C THR A 132 -0.33 -7.59 0.31
N GLY A 133 -0.85 -8.00 1.46
CA GLY A 133 -2.25 -8.37 1.59
C GLY A 133 -2.71 -8.57 3.03
N VAL A 134 -4.02 -8.58 3.21
CA VAL A 134 -4.69 -8.90 4.49
C VAL A 134 -5.72 -10.00 4.23
N PRO A 135 -5.29 -11.27 4.16
CA PRO A 135 -6.17 -12.38 3.87
C PRO A 135 -7.27 -12.53 4.93
N GLY A 136 -8.48 -12.84 4.48
CA GLY A 136 -9.60 -13.11 5.38
C GLY A 136 -10.34 -11.89 5.92
N GLU A 137 -9.82 -10.68 5.72
CA GLU A 137 -10.48 -9.46 6.16
C GLU A 137 -11.26 -8.81 5.01
N HIS A 138 -12.59 -8.86 5.11
CA HIS A 138 -13.44 -8.20 4.14
C HIS A 138 -13.34 -6.68 4.27
N GLY A 139 -13.00 -6.02 3.16
CA GLY A 139 -12.90 -4.57 3.09
C GLY A 139 -11.55 -3.98 3.46
N LEU A 140 -10.58 -4.79 3.87
CA LEU A 140 -9.20 -4.37 4.02
C LEU A 140 -8.37 -4.82 2.81
N LYS A 141 -7.50 -3.96 2.35
CA LYS A 141 -6.55 -4.29 1.28
C LYS A 141 -5.30 -3.45 1.38
N GLN A 142 -4.26 -3.92 0.72
CA GLN A 142 -3.11 -3.09 0.42
C GLN A 142 -3.55 -1.93 -0.49
N ILE A 143 -3.17 -0.72 -0.13
CA ILE A 143 -3.39 0.49 -0.91
C ILE A 143 -2.01 1.10 -1.15
N GLY A 144 -1.62 1.22 -2.43
CA GLY A 144 -0.31 1.76 -2.80
C GLY A 144 0.83 0.74 -2.78
N GLU A 145 2.01 1.20 -3.19
CA GLU A 145 3.20 0.35 -3.39
C GLU A 145 4.00 0.15 -2.10
N GLU A 146 3.82 1.03 -1.11
CA GLU A 146 4.56 1.03 0.16
C GLU A 146 3.97 0.08 1.22
N GLY A 147 3.04 -0.79 0.86
CA GLY A 147 2.41 -1.71 1.81
C GLY A 147 1.41 -1.02 2.75
N GLU A 148 0.86 0.11 2.33
CA GLU A 148 -0.21 0.77 3.06
C GLU A 148 -1.43 -0.14 3.18
N ILE A 149 -1.90 -0.36 4.40
CA ILE A 149 -3.14 -1.07 4.68
C ILE A 149 -4.25 -0.04 4.84
N GLY A 150 -5.35 -0.22 4.12
CA GLY A 150 -6.48 0.68 4.23
C GLY A 150 -7.80 -0.02 4.02
N ARG A 151 -8.88 0.61 4.51
CA ARG A 151 -10.24 0.14 4.22
C ARG A 151 -10.62 0.42 2.78
N GLN A 152 -11.26 -0.53 2.16
CA GLN A 152 -11.98 -0.29 0.91
C GLN A 152 -13.15 0.65 1.26
N GLY A 153 -13.14 1.87 0.69
CA GLY A 153 -14.22 2.82 0.94
C GLY A 153 -15.56 2.26 0.51
N MET A 154 -16.62 2.76 1.13
CA MET A 154 -17.99 2.41 0.73
C MET A 154 -18.20 2.70 -0.75
N THR A 155 -18.88 1.81 -1.44
CA THR A 155 -19.27 2.04 -2.83
C THR A 155 -20.33 3.15 -2.88
N LYS A 156 -20.54 3.72 -4.06
CA LYS A 156 -21.59 4.74 -4.24
C LYS A 156 -22.97 4.21 -3.84
N GLU A 157 -23.20 2.92 -4.09
CA GLU A 157 -24.42 2.21 -3.74
C GLU A 157 -24.59 2.10 -2.22
N GLN A 158 -23.52 1.73 -1.49
CA GLN A 158 -23.55 1.67 -0.02
C GLN A 158 -23.77 3.03 0.63
N ILE A 159 -23.17 4.08 0.07
CA ILE A 159 -23.42 5.46 0.54
C ILE A 159 -24.87 5.86 0.30
N ALA A 160 -25.39 5.57 -0.90
CA ALA A 160 -26.79 5.86 -1.22
C ALA A 160 -27.76 5.11 -0.30
N GLU A 161 -27.49 3.84 -0.01
CA GLU A 161 -28.28 3.03 0.93
C GLU A 161 -28.23 3.59 2.35
N ALA A 162 -27.07 3.99 2.85
CA ALA A 162 -26.94 4.60 4.17
C ALA A 162 -27.75 5.90 4.30
N ILE A 163 -27.75 6.74 3.25
CA ILE A 163 -28.54 7.96 3.18
C ILE A 163 -30.05 7.65 3.22
N VAL A 164 -30.49 6.66 2.43
CA VAL A 164 -31.90 6.25 2.37
C VAL A 164 -32.37 5.70 3.72
N VAL A 165 -31.56 4.85 4.37
CA VAL A 165 -31.87 4.28 5.69
C VAL A 165 -31.93 5.37 6.75
N GLY A 166 -30.97 6.32 6.75
CA GLY A 166 -30.97 7.46 7.67
C GLY A 166 -32.22 8.33 7.52
N ALA A 167 -32.53 8.71 6.28
CA ALA A 167 -33.76 9.47 5.98
C ALA A 167 -35.03 8.74 6.38
N GLY A 168 -35.11 7.42 6.15
CA GLY A 168 -36.24 6.60 6.50
C GLY A 168 -36.46 6.51 8.01
N ARG A 169 -35.43 6.32 8.81
CA ARG A 169 -35.51 6.30 10.28
C ARG A 169 -35.99 7.63 10.83
N ALA A 170 -35.37 8.74 10.40
CA ALA A 170 -35.75 10.07 10.85
C ALA A 170 -37.17 10.45 10.45
N ALA A 171 -37.65 10.04 9.27
CA ALA A 171 -39.05 10.25 8.84
C ALA A 171 -40.05 9.51 9.74
N VAL A 172 -39.74 8.29 10.17
CA VAL A 172 -40.60 7.51 11.08
C VAL A 172 -40.67 8.16 12.45
N GLU A 173 -39.56 8.61 13.00
CA GLU A 173 -39.48 9.31 14.28
C GLU A 173 -40.18 10.66 14.23
N GLY A 174 -39.95 11.46 13.18
CA GLY A 174 -40.59 12.75 12.97
C GLY A 174 -42.13 12.61 12.84
N LYS A 175 -42.62 11.55 12.21
CA LYS A 175 -44.06 11.27 12.10
C LYS A 175 -44.68 10.97 13.45
N LYS A 176 -43.98 10.26 14.33
CA LYS A 176 -44.44 9.97 15.69
C LYS A 176 -44.54 11.22 16.57
N SER A 177 -43.67 12.20 16.36
CA SER A 177 -43.57 13.39 17.21
C SER A 177 -44.28 14.62 16.69
N GLY A 178 -44.52 14.78 15.39
CA GLY A 178 -45.04 16.04 14.83
C GLY A 178 -45.80 15.93 13.50
N GLY A 179 -46.15 14.73 13.07
CA GLY A 179 -46.91 14.50 11.86
C GLY A 179 -46.09 14.65 10.57
N ASN A 180 -46.79 14.79 9.42
CA ASN A 180 -46.15 14.73 8.10
C ASN A 180 -45.12 15.86 7.83
N ARG A 181 -45.33 17.04 8.38
CA ARG A 181 -44.41 18.17 8.21
C ARG A 181 -43.11 17.93 9.00
N ALA A 182 -43.20 17.45 10.24
CA ALA A 182 -42.02 17.07 11.04
C ALA A 182 -41.28 15.87 10.43
N ALA A 183 -42.03 14.91 9.83
CA ALA A 183 -41.46 13.78 9.13
C ALA A 183 -40.61 14.23 7.91
N ALA A 184 -41.09 15.20 7.14
CA ALA A 184 -40.34 15.71 5.97
C ALA A 184 -39.06 16.48 6.38
N THR A 185 -39.11 17.27 7.45
CA THR A 185 -37.93 17.97 7.98
C THR A 185 -36.93 17.00 8.58
N ALA A 186 -37.40 16.03 9.35
CA ALA A 186 -36.55 14.99 9.95
C ALA A 186 -35.94 14.08 8.91
N ALA A 187 -36.63 13.76 7.81
CA ALA A 187 -36.03 12.99 6.72
C ALA A 187 -34.81 13.69 6.08
N GLY A 188 -34.89 15.04 5.97
CA GLY A 188 -33.74 15.81 5.46
C GLY A 188 -32.55 15.78 6.41
N SER A 189 -32.75 15.94 7.72
CA SER A 189 -31.69 15.81 8.73
C SER A 189 -31.14 14.38 8.83
N GLY A 190 -32.02 13.37 8.77
CA GLY A 190 -31.61 11.99 8.80
C GLY A 190 -30.83 11.54 7.58
N ALA A 191 -31.08 12.13 6.41
CA ALA A 191 -30.23 11.92 5.23
C ALA A 191 -28.81 12.49 5.45
N ALA A 192 -28.71 13.66 6.07
CA ALA A 192 -27.41 14.23 6.43
C ALA A 192 -26.69 13.39 7.49
N GLU A 193 -27.39 12.94 8.53
CA GLU A 193 -26.82 12.03 9.54
C GLU A 193 -26.40 10.69 8.95
N GLY A 194 -27.19 10.12 8.04
CA GLY A 194 -26.85 8.90 7.32
C GLY A 194 -25.61 9.07 6.46
N ALA A 195 -25.45 10.22 5.79
CA ALA A 195 -24.23 10.54 5.06
C ALA A 195 -23.04 10.69 6.01
N VAL A 196 -23.18 11.45 7.09
CA VAL A 196 -22.11 11.63 8.09
C VAL A 196 -21.69 10.29 8.68
N SER A 197 -22.62 9.44 9.10
CA SER A 197 -22.30 8.13 9.67
C SER A 197 -21.63 7.20 8.64
N ALA A 198 -22.03 7.27 7.36
CA ALA A 198 -21.38 6.55 6.28
C ALA A 198 -19.93 7.04 6.06
N PHE A 199 -19.70 8.35 6.21
CA PHE A 199 -18.37 8.92 6.18
C PHE A 199 -17.55 8.53 7.40
N GLU A 200 -18.07 8.65 8.60
CA GLU A 200 -17.37 8.32 9.86
C GLU A 200 -16.99 6.84 9.95
N SER A 201 -17.87 5.94 9.58
CA SER A 201 -17.60 4.50 9.63
C SER A 201 -16.52 4.02 8.64
N GLY A 202 -16.17 4.85 7.64
CA GLY A 202 -15.10 4.57 6.67
C GLY A 202 -13.72 5.07 7.10
N HIS A 203 -13.60 5.82 8.20
CA HIS A 203 -12.37 6.52 8.56
C HIS A 203 -11.40 5.67 9.38
N ASP A 204 -11.89 4.84 10.27
CA ASP A 204 -11.05 4.08 11.20
C ASP A 204 -10.65 2.72 10.63
N LEU A 205 -9.39 2.39 10.79
CA LEU A 205 -8.84 1.09 10.46
C LEU A 205 -8.52 0.36 11.76
N ILE A 206 -9.09 -0.84 11.92
CA ILE A 206 -8.81 -1.72 13.05
C ILE A 206 -8.32 -3.04 12.49
N LEU A 207 -7.11 -3.43 12.87
CA LEU A 207 -6.58 -4.76 12.66
C LEU A 207 -6.69 -5.49 14.00
N GLU A 208 -7.56 -6.48 14.04
CA GLU A 208 -7.81 -7.26 15.25
C GLU A 208 -6.63 -8.17 15.58
N LYS A 209 -6.50 -8.54 16.85
CA LYS A 209 -5.61 -9.62 17.26
C LYS A 209 -5.97 -10.88 16.48
N GLY A 210 -4.98 -11.51 15.86
CA GLY A 210 -5.19 -12.69 15.03
C GLY A 210 -5.34 -12.39 13.54
N THR A 211 -5.43 -11.10 13.14
CA THR A 211 -5.44 -10.73 11.72
C THR A 211 -4.21 -11.28 11.02
N ALA A 212 -4.45 -12.00 9.92
CA ALA A 212 -3.39 -12.48 9.06
C ALA A 212 -2.92 -11.38 8.12
N LEU A 213 -1.62 -11.23 7.97
CA LEU A 213 -0.98 -10.32 7.02
C LEU A 213 -0.09 -11.14 6.10
N GLU A 214 -0.22 -10.89 4.81
CA GLU A 214 0.73 -11.37 3.82
C GLU A 214 1.83 -10.33 3.67
N ILE A 215 3.08 -10.75 3.84
CA ILE A 215 4.25 -9.87 3.72
C ILE A 215 5.21 -10.42 2.68
N ARG A 216 5.85 -9.52 1.95
CA ARG A 216 6.92 -9.86 1.01
C ARG A 216 8.24 -9.37 1.57
N LEU A 217 9.25 -10.22 1.58
CA LEU A 217 10.60 -9.85 1.99
C LEU A 217 11.22 -8.87 0.99
N ASP A 218 11.64 -7.72 1.47
CA ASP A 218 12.31 -6.69 0.66
C ASP A 218 13.84 -6.87 0.62
N ARG A 219 14.36 -7.74 1.49
CA ARG A 219 15.77 -8.15 1.53
C ARG A 219 15.89 -9.63 1.89
N ASN A 220 17.04 -10.19 1.54
CA ASN A 220 17.41 -11.52 1.97
C ASN A 220 17.40 -11.60 3.51
N LEU A 221 16.71 -12.60 4.04
CA LEU A 221 16.64 -12.85 5.48
C LEU A 221 17.66 -13.92 5.87
N PRO A 222 18.71 -13.57 6.62
CA PRO A 222 19.70 -14.54 7.06
C PRO A 222 19.12 -15.49 8.10
N VAL A 223 19.34 -16.79 7.90
CA VAL A 223 19.00 -17.83 8.88
C VAL A 223 20.30 -18.35 9.45
N PRO A 224 20.62 -18.10 10.73
CA PRO A 224 21.87 -18.56 11.32
C PRO A 224 22.02 -20.07 11.17
N ALA A 225 23.11 -20.54 10.55
CA ALA A 225 23.41 -21.96 10.37
C ALA A 225 23.51 -22.69 11.72
N ARG A 226 23.14 -23.97 11.78
CA ARG A 226 23.26 -24.80 13.00
C ARG A 226 24.69 -25.04 13.41
#